data_a4fdb95162014a4ff3ffdee2aefe58a9
#
_entry.id   a4fdb95162014a4ff3ffdee2aefe58a9
#
_cell.length_a   1.000
_cell.length_b   1.000
_cell.length_c   1.000
_cell.angle_alpha   90.00
_cell.angle_beta   90.00
_cell.angle_gamma   90.00
#
_symmetry.space_group_name_H-M   'P 1'
#
loop_
_entity.id
_entity.type
_entity.pdbx_description
1 polymer ?
#
loop_
_entity_poly.entity_id
_entity_poly.type
_entity_poly.pdbx_seq_one_letter_code
_entity_poly.pdbx_strand_id
1 'polypeptide(L)'
;MFNTIYIEDQVADHPRTRDICARFPQATRVQCERYGEVFNPKAQNFRLQKRKPALILAHKHHRRVLETPAGYGIGGSDNYYFSHMLNCLYDCRYCFLQGMYRSAHYVLYVNYEDFGNDIDALLHGTDNKPCWFFSGYDCDSLVLEPVSAFMQYFLPFFAARPAAHLEIRTKSTQIRGLLQQTPIPNAVIAFSFTPAAIHTSLEHKVPTIERRLEAMQKLQQAGWRLGLRFDPLIYQDDYR
;
A
#
# COMPACT_ATOMS: atom_id res chain seq x y z
N MET A 1 -10.71 14.12 -1.02
CA MET A 1 -11.30 14.06 0.32
C MET A 1 -12.45 13.05 0.26
N PHE A 2 -12.56 12.13 1.23
CA PHE A 2 -13.64 11.15 1.28
C PHE A 2 -14.91 11.79 1.84
N ASN A 3 -16.03 11.62 1.12
CA ASN A 3 -17.33 12.12 1.57
C ASN A 3 -18.12 11.06 2.35
N THR A 4 -17.74 9.78 2.21
CA THR A 4 -18.36 8.64 2.88
C THR A 4 -17.27 7.72 3.41
N ILE A 5 -17.42 7.31 4.67
CA ILE A 5 -16.56 6.32 5.32
C ILE A 5 -17.47 5.20 5.83
N TYR A 6 -17.29 4.00 5.28
CA TYR A 6 -17.87 2.79 5.83
C TYR A 6 -16.99 2.25 6.93
N ILE A 7 -17.58 1.78 8.01
CA ILE A 7 -16.85 1.28 9.18
C ILE A 7 -17.38 -0.11 9.50
N GLU A 8 -16.54 -1.12 9.38
CA GLU A 8 -16.86 -2.49 9.79
C GLU A 8 -17.03 -2.53 11.32
N ASP A 9 -18.08 -3.18 11.81
CA ASP A 9 -18.46 -3.16 13.22
C ASP A 9 -17.31 -3.57 14.14
N GLN A 10 -16.55 -4.59 13.74
CA GLN A 10 -15.42 -5.10 14.51
C GLN A 10 -14.33 -4.06 14.77
N VAL A 11 -14.20 -3.04 13.92
CA VAL A 11 -13.18 -2.00 14.05
C VAL A 11 -13.73 -0.63 14.43
N ALA A 12 -15.01 -0.55 14.78
CA ALA A 12 -15.65 0.73 15.10
C ALA A 12 -14.93 1.47 16.23
N ASP A 13 -14.52 0.75 17.26
CA ASP A 13 -13.83 1.29 18.43
C ASP A 13 -12.31 1.25 18.34
N HIS A 14 -11.75 0.79 17.22
CA HIS A 14 -10.30 0.72 17.06
C HIS A 14 -9.68 2.14 17.09
N PRO A 15 -8.56 2.37 17.81
CA PRO A 15 -7.95 3.71 17.90
C PRO A 15 -7.66 4.32 16.53
N ARG A 16 -7.10 3.54 15.60
CA ARG A 16 -6.79 3.98 14.23
C ARG A 16 -8.04 4.36 13.45
N THR A 17 -9.17 3.70 13.68
CA THR A 17 -10.47 4.09 13.09
C THR A 17 -10.91 5.46 13.58
N ARG A 18 -10.79 5.72 14.89
CA ARG A 18 -11.13 7.03 15.49
C ARG A 18 -10.26 8.13 14.93
N ASP A 19 -8.94 7.90 14.84
CA ASP A 19 -7.97 8.88 14.30
C ASP A 19 -8.25 9.20 12.83
N ILE A 20 -8.56 8.19 12.02
CA ILE A 20 -8.92 8.38 10.61
C ILE A 20 -10.22 9.16 10.49
N CYS A 21 -11.25 8.78 11.24
CA CYS A 21 -12.53 9.48 11.22
C CYS A 21 -12.43 10.95 11.67
N ALA A 22 -11.54 11.25 12.62
CA ALA A 22 -11.28 12.62 13.07
C ALA A 22 -10.69 13.52 11.96
N ARG A 23 -9.96 12.94 11.01
CA ARG A 23 -9.40 13.67 9.84
C ARG A 23 -10.46 14.05 8.81
N PHE A 24 -11.63 13.42 8.85
CA PHE A 24 -12.74 13.64 7.92
C PHE A 24 -14.04 13.98 8.66
N PRO A 25 -14.10 15.11 9.38
CA PRO A 25 -15.26 15.43 10.24
C PRO A 25 -16.55 15.61 9.44
N GLN A 26 -16.48 15.95 8.14
CA GLN A 26 -17.62 16.17 7.26
C GLN A 26 -18.06 14.90 6.52
N ALA A 27 -17.32 13.78 6.65
CA ALA A 27 -17.69 12.55 5.98
C ALA A 27 -18.89 11.89 6.67
N THR A 28 -19.85 11.43 5.86
CA THR A 28 -20.91 10.56 6.34
C THR A 28 -20.33 9.23 6.77
N ARG A 29 -20.58 8.82 8.01
CA ARG A 29 -20.15 7.54 8.56
C ARG A 29 -21.28 6.54 8.45
N VAL A 30 -21.00 5.37 7.89
CA VAL A 30 -21.96 4.29 7.69
C VAL A 30 -21.35 3.02 8.27
N GLN A 31 -22.05 2.41 9.25
CA GLN A 31 -21.64 1.12 9.79
C GLN A 31 -22.03 0.00 8.83
N CYS A 32 -21.25 -1.07 8.81
CA CYS A 32 -21.53 -2.31 8.10
C CYS A 32 -21.00 -3.49 8.92
N GLU A 33 -21.68 -4.63 8.86
CA GLU A 33 -21.24 -5.82 9.58
C GLU A 33 -19.88 -6.30 9.08
N ARG A 34 -19.74 -6.35 7.75
CA ARG A 34 -18.49 -6.75 7.07
C ARG A 34 -18.24 -5.85 5.87
N TYR A 35 -16.98 -5.46 5.66
CA TYR A 35 -16.60 -4.63 4.52
C TYR A 35 -17.01 -5.24 3.17
N GLY A 36 -17.09 -6.56 3.10
CA GLY A 36 -17.52 -7.29 1.92
C GLY A 36 -18.95 -6.97 1.46
N GLU A 37 -19.85 -6.54 2.35
CA GLU A 37 -21.21 -6.12 2.02
C GLU A 37 -21.25 -4.91 1.10
N VAL A 38 -20.26 -4.04 1.26
CA VAL A 38 -20.12 -2.82 0.45
C VAL A 38 -19.20 -3.06 -0.75
N PHE A 39 -18.14 -3.85 -0.56
CA PHE A 39 -17.06 -3.99 -1.53
C PHE A 39 -17.31 -5.08 -2.58
N ASN A 40 -17.97 -6.20 -2.20
CA ASN A 40 -18.10 -7.39 -3.04
C ASN A 40 -19.40 -7.52 -3.84
N PRO A 41 -20.50 -6.75 -3.65
CA PRO A 41 -21.74 -6.95 -4.39
C PRO A 41 -21.51 -6.98 -5.90
N LYS A 42 -22.31 -7.80 -6.61
CA LYS A 42 -22.34 -7.84 -8.07
C LYS A 42 -23.05 -6.59 -8.61
N ALA A 43 -22.81 -6.28 -9.90
CA ALA A 43 -23.49 -5.20 -10.60
C ALA A 43 -23.24 -3.78 -10.03
N GLN A 44 -22.11 -3.53 -9.41
CA GLN A 44 -21.69 -2.19 -9.01
C GLN A 44 -21.27 -1.35 -10.22
N ASN A 45 -21.58 -0.06 -10.19
CA ASN A 45 -21.10 0.87 -11.21
C ASN A 45 -19.71 1.41 -10.83
N PHE A 46 -18.67 0.67 -11.19
CA PHE A 46 -17.28 1.00 -10.92
C PHE A 46 -16.89 2.41 -11.40
N ARG A 47 -17.38 2.84 -12.58
CA ARG A 47 -17.06 4.17 -13.14
C ARG A 47 -17.66 5.31 -12.31
N LEU A 48 -18.89 5.15 -11.81
CA LEU A 48 -19.50 6.13 -10.92
C LEU A 48 -18.80 6.18 -9.56
N GLN A 49 -18.47 5.01 -9.01
CA GLN A 49 -17.72 4.94 -7.74
C GLN A 49 -16.34 5.61 -7.87
N LYS A 50 -15.62 5.46 -9.00
CA LYS A 50 -14.34 6.16 -9.22
C LYS A 50 -14.42 7.69 -9.19
N ARG A 51 -15.58 8.28 -9.45
CA ARG A 51 -15.76 9.73 -9.37
C ARG A 51 -15.83 10.23 -7.91
N LYS A 52 -16.41 9.42 -7.03
CA LYS A 52 -16.54 9.71 -5.58
C LYS A 52 -16.37 8.42 -4.78
N PRO A 53 -15.13 7.88 -4.73
CA PRO A 53 -14.90 6.65 -4.00
C PRO A 53 -15.05 6.88 -2.49
N ALA A 54 -15.62 5.91 -1.79
CA ALA A 54 -15.65 5.87 -0.34
C ALA A 54 -14.39 5.23 0.21
N LEU A 55 -14.09 5.54 1.47
CA LEU A 55 -13.14 4.80 2.29
C LEU A 55 -13.90 3.76 3.12
N ILE A 56 -13.38 2.55 3.20
CA ILE A 56 -13.94 1.47 4.02
C ILE A 56 -12.87 1.09 5.04
N LEU A 57 -13.14 1.28 6.32
CA LEU A 57 -12.27 0.87 7.41
C LEU A 57 -12.67 -0.53 7.84
N ALA A 58 -11.72 -1.46 7.81
CA ALA A 58 -12.03 -2.88 7.93
C ALA A 58 -10.97 -3.64 8.73
N HIS A 59 -11.34 -4.86 9.15
CA HIS A 59 -10.45 -5.85 9.73
C HIS A 59 -10.06 -6.90 8.70
N LYS A 60 -8.76 -7.17 8.53
CA LYS A 60 -8.29 -8.28 7.70
C LYS A 60 -8.15 -9.54 8.55
N HIS A 61 -9.08 -10.48 8.38
CA HIS A 61 -9.15 -11.69 9.20
C HIS A 61 -8.12 -12.75 8.86
N HIS A 62 -7.85 -12.96 7.56
CA HIS A 62 -7.01 -14.05 7.06
C HIS A 62 -6.14 -13.58 5.92
N ARG A 63 -5.09 -14.37 5.61
CA ARG A 63 -4.20 -14.13 4.47
C ARG A 63 -3.61 -12.72 4.48
N ARG A 64 -3.17 -12.26 5.66
CA ARG A 64 -2.59 -10.93 5.84
C ARG A 64 -1.22 -10.83 5.22
N VAL A 65 -0.42 -11.89 5.35
CA VAL A 65 0.90 -12.05 4.74
C VAL A 65 0.88 -13.33 3.92
N LEU A 66 1.37 -13.29 2.69
CA LEU A 66 1.34 -14.38 1.73
C LEU A 66 2.72 -14.54 1.09
N GLU A 67 3.08 -15.77 0.72
CA GLU A 67 4.25 -16.02 -0.11
C GLU A 67 4.10 -15.34 -1.48
N THR A 68 5.21 -14.84 -2.00
CA THR A 68 5.21 -14.29 -3.36
C THR A 68 5.11 -15.43 -4.38
N PRO A 69 4.49 -15.18 -5.55
CA PRO A 69 4.59 -16.12 -6.66
C PRO A 69 6.04 -16.40 -7.02
N ALA A 70 6.34 -17.60 -7.51
CA ALA A 70 7.68 -17.99 -7.93
C ALA A 70 8.27 -16.97 -8.91
N GLY A 71 9.50 -16.54 -8.69
CA GLY A 71 10.20 -15.55 -9.49
C GLY A 71 9.97 -14.08 -9.08
N TYR A 72 9.09 -13.80 -8.13
CA TYR A 72 8.83 -12.46 -7.60
C TYR A 72 9.60 -12.21 -6.29
N GLY A 73 10.91 -12.22 -6.36
CA GLY A 73 11.77 -11.92 -5.22
C GLY A 73 12.89 -10.96 -5.62
N ILE A 74 13.62 -10.43 -4.64
CA ILE A 74 14.82 -9.60 -4.85
C ILE A 74 16.07 -10.22 -4.23
N GLY A 75 16.00 -11.48 -3.87
CA GLY A 75 17.05 -12.26 -3.23
C GLY A 75 16.50 -13.11 -2.09
N GLY A 76 17.28 -14.10 -1.65
CA GLY A 76 16.86 -15.04 -0.63
C GLY A 76 15.76 -16.02 -1.08
N SER A 77 15.44 -16.99 -0.21
CA SER A 77 14.40 -17.99 -0.46
C SER A 77 13.02 -17.56 0.01
N ASP A 78 12.96 -16.73 1.05
CA ASP A 78 11.75 -16.47 1.83
C ASP A 78 11.23 -15.06 1.51
N ASN A 79 10.30 -15.00 0.56
CA ASN A 79 9.73 -13.78 0.04
C ASN A 79 8.22 -13.77 0.25
N TYR A 80 7.74 -12.72 0.92
CA TYR A 80 6.33 -12.55 1.28
C TYR A 80 5.82 -11.19 0.82
N TYR A 81 4.51 -11.08 0.64
CA TYR A 81 3.86 -9.78 0.41
C TYR A 81 2.67 -9.58 1.33
N PHE A 82 2.36 -8.33 1.58
CA PHE A 82 1.18 -7.94 2.33
C PHE A 82 0.62 -6.61 1.83
N SER A 83 -0.68 -6.42 2.02
CA SER A 83 -1.35 -5.20 1.61
C SER A 83 -2.26 -4.72 2.72
N HIS A 84 -1.95 -3.53 3.22
CA HIS A 84 -2.76 -2.87 4.25
C HIS A 84 -4.01 -2.20 3.67
N MET A 85 -4.13 -2.14 2.35
CA MET A 85 -5.23 -1.51 1.63
C MET A 85 -5.58 -2.32 0.37
N LEU A 86 -6.84 -2.26 -0.07
CA LEU A 86 -7.28 -2.73 -1.38
C LEU A 86 -7.67 -1.55 -2.26
N ASN A 87 -7.37 -1.64 -3.52
CA ASN A 87 -7.42 -0.59 -4.53
C ASN A 87 -6.40 0.54 -4.32
N CYS A 88 -6.15 1.29 -5.37
CA CYS A 88 -5.17 2.36 -5.40
C CYS A 88 -5.83 3.67 -5.85
N LEU A 89 -5.39 4.79 -5.26
CA LEU A 89 -5.86 6.12 -5.64
C LEU A 89 -5.37 6.52 -7.04
N TYR A 90 -4.26 5.92 -7.49
CA TYR A 90 -3.75 6.10 -8.84
C TYR A 90 -4.59 5.33 -9.85
N ASP A 91 -4.62 5.83 -11.06
CA ASP A 91 -5.45 5.29 -12.15
C ASP A 91 -4.56 4.87 -13.33
N CYS A 92 -3.60 3.98 -13.04
CA CYS A 92 -2.74 3.41 -14.07
C CYS A 92 -3.54 2.43 -14.93
N ARG A 93 -3.69 2.71 -16.23
CA ARG A 93 -4.56 1.92 -17.12
C ARG A 93 -4.10 0.49 -17.37
N TYR A 94 -2.81 0.22 -17.23
CA TYR A 94 -2.25 -1.11 -17.33
C TYR A 94 -2.40 -1.94 -16.05
N CYS A 95 -2.78 -1.32 -14.93
CA CYS A 95 -2.78 -1.97 -13.63
C CYS A 95 -3.93 -2.98 -13.51
N PHE A 96 -3.63 -4.19 -13.06
CA PHE A 96 -4.62 -5.24 -12.85
C PHE A 96 -5.72 -4.84 -11.83
N LEU A 97 -5.43 -3.92 -10.92
CA LEU A 97 -6.42 -3.39 -9.96
C LEU A 97 -7.60 -2.69 -10.64
N GLN A 98 -7.47 -2.28 -11.92
CA GLN A 98 -8.57 -1.68 -12.66
C GLN A 98 -9.72 -2.65 -12.95
N GLY A 99 -9.49 -3.96 -12.81
CA GLY A 99 -10.49 -4.99 -13.07
C GLY A 99 -10.52 -6.12 -12.03
N MET A 100 -9.61 -6.11 -11.05
CA MET A 100 -9.52 -7.16 -10.04
C MET A 100 -10.71 -7.15 -9.08
N TYR A 101 -11.11 -5.96 -8.64
CA TYR A 101 -12.22 -5.78 -7.71
C TYR A 101 -13.46 -5.21 -8.42
N ARG A 102 -14.63 -5.59 -7.95
CA ARG A 102 -15.92 -5.09 -8.47
C ARG A 102 -16.23 -3.68 -8.01
N SER A 103 -15.65 -3.27 -6.89
CA SER A 103 -15.81 -1.94 -6.30
C SER A 103 -14.59 -1.07 -6.57
N ALA A 104 -14.82 0.22 -6.83
CA ALA A 104 -13.77 1.24 -6.90
C ALA A 104 -13.52 1.93 -5.55
N HIS A 105 -14.20 1.53 -4.48
CA HIS A 105 -13.94 2.01 -3.13
C HIS A 105 -12.57 1.53 -2.62
N TYR A 106 -12.02 2.21 -1.63
CA TYR A 106 -10.75 1.84 -1.01
C TYR A 106 -11.05 1.14 0.32
N VAL A 107 -10.48 -0.04 0.52
CA VAL A 107 -10.52 -0.72 1.81
C VAL A 107 -9.20 -0.47 2.52
N LEU A 108 -9.23 0.10 3.71
CA LEU A 108 -8.06 0.27 4.57
C LEU A 108 -8.24 -0.63 5.79
N TYR A 109 -7.36 -1.59 5.92
CA TYR A 109 -7.32 -2.47 7.09
C TYR A 109 -6.63 -1.74 8.24
N VAL A 110 -7.29 -1.70 9.40
CA VAL A 110 -6.79 -0.95 10.55
C VAL A 110 -6.09 -1.82 11.60
N ASN A 111 -6.17 -3.14 11.49
CA ASN A 111 -5.60 -4.10 12.43
C ASN A 111 -4.14 -4.46 12.08
N TYR A 112 -3.24 -3.47 12.06
CA TYR A 112 -1.82 -3.67 11.70
C TYR A 112 -1.10 -4.63 12.64
N GLU A 113 -1.53 -4.71 13.88
CA GLU A 113 -1.00 -5.57 14.93
C GLU A 113 -1.09 -7.05 14.52
N ASP A 114 -2.18 -7.44 13.87
CA ASP A 114 -2.35 -8.81 13.39
C ASP A 114 -1.42 -9.15 12.22
N PHE A 115 -1.11 -8.17 11.36
CA PHE A 115 -0.08 -8.35 10.33
C PHE A 115 1.29 -8.54 10.96
N GLY A 116 1.59 -7.78 12.02
CA GLY A 116 2.81 -7.93 12.78
C GLY A 116 2.94 -9.33 13.40
N ASN A 117 1.87 -9.84 14.00
CA ASN A 117 1.84 -11.19 14.56
C ASN A 117 2.09 -12.28 13.51
N ASP A 118 1.49 -12.14 12.32
CA ASP A 118 1.72 -13.08 11.19
C ASP A 118 3.19 -13.02 10.70
N ILE A 119 3.78 -11.81 10.61
CA ILE A 119 5.20 -11.64 10.25
C ILE A 119 6.10 -12.31 11.31
N ASP A 120 5.82 -12.12 12.59
CA ASP A 120 6.58 -12.75 13.67
C ASP A 120 6.49 -14.29 13.60
N ALA A 121 5.31 -14.83 13.35
CA ALA A 121 5.12 -16.28 13.20
C ALA A 121 5.94 -16.83 12.01
N LEU A 122 6.01 -16.11 10.89
CA LEU A 122 6.81 -16.50 9.73
C LEU A 122 8.32 -16.46 10.05
N LEU A 123 8.80 -15.41 10.73
CA LEU A 123 10.21 -15.32 11.13
C LEU A 123 10.63 -16.47 12.05
N HIS A 124 9.79 -16.82 13.03
CA HIS A 124 10.03 -17.97 13.90
C HIS A 124 10.05 -19.28 13.09
N GLY A 125 9.16 -19.44 12.11
CA GLY A 125 9.09 -20.63 11.26
C GLY A 125 10.30 -20.81 10.34
N THR A 126 11.08 -19.75 10.08
CA THR A 126 12.31 -19.78 9.29
C THR A 126 13.57 -19.76 10.14
N ASP A 127 13.50 -20.03 11.43
CA ASP A 127 14.63 -19.91 12.37
C ASP A 127 15.32 -18.54 12.32
N ASN A 128 14.53 -17.47 12.13
CA ASN A 128 15.00 -16.10 11.96
C ASN A 128 15.99 -15.89 10.80
N LYS A 129 15.92 -16.68 9.75
CA LYS A 129 16.63 -16.39 8.51
C LYS A 129 16.10 -15.12 7.85
N PRO A 130 16.93 -14.44 7.04
CA PRO A 130 16.49 -13.24 6.35
C PRO A 130 15.27 -13.48 5.46
N CYS A 131 14.16 -12.77 5.74
CA CYS A 131 12.93 -12.81 4.98
C CYS A 131 12.63 -11.44 4.38
N TRP A 132 12.09 -11.42 3.16
CA TRP A 132 11.69 -10.20 2.47
C TRP A 132 10.17 -10.04 2.49
N PHE A 133 9.71 -8.86 2.88
CA PHE A 133 8.31 -8.50 2.94
C PHE A 133 8.03 -7.31 2.01
N PHE A 134 7.22 -7.54 0.98
CA PHE A 134 6.84 -6.52 0.01
C PHE A 134 5.49 -5.92 0.39
N SER A 135 5.45 -4.62 0.66
CA SER A 135 4.20 -3.92 0.89
C SER A 135 3.57 -3.42 -0.42
N GLY A 136 2.25 -3.23 -0.43
CA GLY A 136 1.57 -2.56 -1.53
C GLY A 136 1.34 -3.41 -2.78
N TYR A 137 1.07 -4.71 -2.64
CA TYR A 137 0.69 -5.56 -3.76
C TYR A 137 -0.69 -5.19 -4.33
N ASP A 138 -1.69 -5.02 -3.46
CA ASP A 138 -3.07 -4.64 -3.84
C ASP A 138 -3.32 -3.13 -3.76
N CYS A 139 -2.27 -2.31 -3.61
CA CYS A 139 -2.33 -0.86 -3.49
C CYS A 139 -0.95 -0.24 -3.76
N ASP A 140 -0.84 1.08 -3.68
CA ASP A 140 0.43 1.77 -3.50
C ASP A 140 0.69 1.96 -2.01
N SER A 141 1.88 1.65 -1.52
CA SER A 141 2.19 1.64 -0.09
C SER A 141 2.06 3.01 0.59
N LEU A 142 2.34 4.10 -0.13
CA LEU A 142 2.40 5.45 0.44
C LEU A 142 1.30 6.39 -0.05
N VAL A 143 0.50 6.00 -1.04
CA VAL A 143 -0.49 6.93 -1.64
C VAL A 143 -1.50 7.45 -0.63
N LEU A 144 -1.82 6.69 0.40
CA LEU A 144 -2.72 7.06 1.47
C LEU A 144 -2.00 7.25 2.83
N GLU A 145 -0.67 7.36 2.85
CA GLU A 145 0.14 7.49 4.06
C GLU A 145 -0.35 8.59 5.02
N PRO A 146 -0.74 9.80 4.53
CA PRO A 146 -1.25 10.84 5.42
C PRO A 146 -2.50 10.45 6.21
N VAL A 147 -3.21 9.40 5.79
CA VAL A 147 -4.44 8.89 6.44
C VAL A 147 -4.17 7.60 7.18
N SER A 148 -3.47 6.65 6.53
CA SER A 148 -3.23 5.30 7.03
C SER A 148 -2.23 5.26 8.19
N ALA A 149 -1.30 6.21 8.24
CA ALA A 149 -0.16 6.21 9.15
C ALA A 149 0.59 4.85 9.16
N PHE A 150 0.67 4.21 7.97
CA PHE A 150 1.24 2.88 7.79
C PHE A 150 2.71 2.84 8.26
N MET A 151 3.50 3.85 7.88
CA MET A 151 4.91 3.92 8.25
C MET A 151 5.14 4.14 9.74
N GLN A 152 4.23 4.84 10.43
CA GLN A 152 4.36 5.06 11.89
C GLN A 152 4.30 3.75 12.68
N TYR A 153 3.58 2.75 12.17
CA TYR A 153 3.50 1.43 12.79
C TYR A 153 4.61 0.50 12.28
N PHE A 154 4.76 0.36 10.97
CA PHE A 154 5.61 -0.68 10.41
C PHE A 154 7.11 -0.37 10.47
N LEU A 155 7.55 0.88 10.40
CA LEU A 155 8.98 1.18 10.52
C LEU A 155 9.57 0.79 11.87
N PRO A 156 8.98 1.19 13.03
CA PRO A 156 9.46 0.70 14.33
C PRO A 156 9.33 -0.82 14.48
N PHE A 157 8.27 -1.42 13.93
CA PHE A 157 8.08 -2.86 13.93
C PHE A 157 9.23 -3.60 13.23
N PHE A 158 9.60 -3.18 12.01
CA PHE A 158 10.71 -3.79 11.26
C PHE A 158 12.07 -3.41 11.84
N ALA A 159 12.25 -2.21 12.39
CA ALA A 159 13.49 -1.81 13.05
C ALA A 159 13.90 -2.77 14.17
N ALA A 160 12.92 -3.30 14.90
CA ALA A 160 13.13 -4.27 15.98
C ALA A 160 13.41 -5.71 15.47
N ARG A 161 13.35 -5.97 14.16
CA ARG A 161 13.46 -7.30 13.53
C ARG A 161 14.48 -7.31 12.40
N PRO A 162 15.78 -7.40 12.69
CA PRO A 162 16.85 -7.29 11.68
C PRO A 162 16.77 -8.34 10.55
N ALA A 163 16.19 -9.53 10.84
CA ALA A 163 15.98 -10.58 9.84
C ALA A 163 14.79 -10.30 8.89
N ALA A 164 13.91 -9.38 9.21
CA ALA A 164 12.80 -8.98 8.36
C ALA A 164 13.18 -7.77 7.52
N HIS A 165 13.26 -7.94 6.20
CA HIS A 165 13.54 -6.85 5.26
C HIS A 165 12.23 -6.34 4.66
N LEU A 166 11.99 -5.03 4.73
CA LEU A 166 10.79 -4.39 4.19
C LEU A 166 11.10 -3.69 2.87
N GLU A 167 10.35 -4.01 1.83
CA GLU A 167 10.27 -3.18 0.63
C GLU A 167 8.97 -2.38 0.63
N ILE A 168 9.10 -1.06 0.60
CA ILE A 168 7.98 -0.12 0.48
C ILE A 168 7.86 0.27 -0.99
N ARG A 169 6.92 -0.37 -1.70
CA ARG A 169 6.72 -0.14 -3.14
C ARG A 169 5.77 1.00 -3.38
N THR A 170 6.18 2.00 -4.19
CA THR A 170 5.38 3.20 -4.39
C THR A 170 5.64 3.94 -5.71
N LYS A 171 4.64 4.68 -6.16
CA LYS A 171 4.72 5.79 -7.13
C LYS A 171 4.40 7.13 -6.46
N SER A 172 4.17 7.13 -5.14
CA SER A 172 3.72 8.29 -4.38
C SER A 172 4.87 9.20 -3.99
N THR A 173 4.57 10.49 -3.87
CA THR A 173 5.44 11.50 -3.27
C THR A 173 5.04 11.85 -1.84
N GLN A 174 4.18 11.05 -1.20
CA GLN A 174 3.76 11.22 0.20
C GLN A 174 4.85 10.69 1.15
N ILE A 175 6.01 11.32 1.12
CA ILE A 175 7.21 10.89 1.86
C ILE A 175 7.40 11.60 3.21
N ARG A 176 6.48 12.50 3.59
CA ARG A 176 6.61 13.28 4.84
C ARG A 176 6.76 12.37 6.07
N GLY A 177 5.98 11.31 6.14
CA GLY A 177 6.04 10.33 7.24
C GLY A 177 7.41 9.67 7.34
N LEU A 178 8.05 9.36 6.19
CA LEU A 178 9.40 8.81 6.14
C LEU A 178 10.46 9.84 6.57
N LEU A 179 10.35 11.10 6.12
CA LEU A 179 11.30 12.16 6.46
C LEU A 179 11.25 12.56 7.94
N GLN A 180 10.20 12.20 8.66
CA GLN A 180 10.05 12.44 10.10
C GLN A 180 10.60 11.27 10.96
N GLN A 181 11.09 10.21 10.34
CA GLN A 181 11.60 9.03 11.02
C GLN A 181 13.07 8.78 10.69
N THR A 182 13.75 8.07 11.58
CA THR A 182 15.12 7.62 11.34
C THR A 182 15.13 6.46 10.35
N PRO A 183 15.97 6.50 9.30
CA PRO A 183 16.14 5.38 8.39
C PRO A 183 16.57 4.10 9.11
N ILE A 184 15.99 2.98 8.70
CA ILE A 184 16.32 1.66 9.23
C ILE A 184 17.07 0.84 8.17
N PRO A 185 18.07 0.04 8.54
CA PRO A 185 18.96 -0.64 7.59
C PRO A 185 18.26 -1.74 6.77
N ASN A 186 17.15 -2.28 7.28
CA ASN A 186 16.39 -3.36 6.68
C ASN A 186 15.11 -2.88 5.95
N ALA A 187 15.02 -1.59 5.60
CA ALA A 187 13.96 -1.08 4.74
C ALA A 187 14.50 -0.46 3.46
N VAL A 188 13.82 -0.70 2.36
CA VAL A 188 14.09 -0.14 1.03
C VAL A 188 12.83 0.57 0.53
N ILE A 189 12.98 1.84 0.11
CA ILE A 189 11.90 2.59 -0.51
C ILE A 189 12.02 2.42 -2.03
N ALA A 190 11.19 1.58 -2.61
CA ALA A 190 11.26 1.21 -4.02
C ALA A 190 10.26 2.02 -4.86
N PHE A 191 10.78 2.93 -5.67
CA PHE A 191 9.97 3.71 -6.60
C PHE A 191 9.79 2.98 -7.93
N SER A 192 8.54 2.90 -8.39
CA SER A 192 8.23 2.32 -9.69
C SER A 192 8.21 3.39 -10.78
N PHE A 193 8.85 3.08 -11.90
CA PHE A 193 8.93 3.95 -13.07
C PHE A 193 8.53 3.21 -14.34
N THR A 194 8.00 3.97 -15.28
CA THR A 194 7.77 3.60 -16.67
C THR A 194 8.40 4.67 -17.56
N PRO A 195 8.68 4.40 -18.84
CA PRO A 195 9.12 5.44 -19.79
C PRO A 195 8.17 6.63 -19.81
N ALA A 196 8.71 7.84 -20.10
CA ALA A 196 7.92 9.08 -20.06
C ALA A 196 6.67 9.06 -20.95
N ALA A 197 6.74 8.45 -22.13
CA ALA A 197 5.60 8.29 -23.03
C ALA A 197 4.49 7.43 -22.41
N ILE A 198 4.88 6.32 -21.72
CA ILE A 198 3.96 5.44 -21.02
C ILE A 198 3.36 6.15 -19.81
N HIS A 199 4.18 6.86 -19.03
CA HIS A 199 3.68 7.65 -17.90
C HIS A 199 2.59 8.63 -18.37
N THR A 200 2.86 9.41 -19.41
CA THR A 200 1.92 10.42 -19.91
C THR A 200 0.61 9.81 -20.41
N SER A 201 0.69 8.67 -21.10
CA SER A 201 -0.49 8.06 -21.74
C SER A 201 -1.29 7.14 -20.82
N LEU A 202 -0.65 6.44 -19.88
CA LEU A 202 -1.29 5.37 -19.10
C LEU A 202 -1.30 5.59 -17.59
N GLU A 203 -0.44 6.45 -17.00
CA GLU A 203 -0.40 6.69 -15.56
C GLU A 203 -1.21 7.94 -15.17
N HIS A 204 -2.51 7.77 -14.93
CA HIS A 204 -3.37 8.88 -14.53
C HIS A 204 -3.38 9.06 -12.99
N LYS A 205 -3.43 10.32 -12.55
CA LYS A 205 -3.39 10.74 -11.14
C LYS A 205 -2.10 10.37 -10.40
N VAL A 206 -1.09 9.91 -11.12
CA VAL A 206 0.24 9.58 -10.57
C VAL A 206 1.11 10.83 -10.59
N PRO A 207 1.94 11.09 -9.59
CA PRO A 207 2.94 12.16 -9.63
C PRO A 207 3.88 12.01 -10.82
N THR A 208 4.30 13.13 -11.42
CA THR A 208 5.23 13.10 -12.56
C THR A 208 6.55 12.41 -12.20
N ILE A 209 7.29 12.00 -13.22
CA ILE A 209 8.60 11.36 -13.04
C ILE A 209 9.53 12.29 -12.25
N GLU A 210 9.56 13.60 -12.59
CA GLU A 210 10.37 14.62 -11.94
C GLU A 210 10.05 14.71 -10.45
N ARG A 211 8.76 14.78 -10.07
CA ARG A 211 8.34 14.82 -8.67
C ARG A 211 8.74 13.57 -7.89
N ARG A 212 8.69 12.40 -8.55
CA ARG A 212 9.15 11.14 -7.94
C ARG A 212 10.67 11.16 -7.72
N LEU A 213 11.43 11.67 -8.69
CA LEU A 213 12.89 11.83 -8.57
C LEU A 213 13.27 12.84 -7.47
N GLU A 214 12.55 13.97 -7.36
CA GLU A 214 12.73 14.91 -6.26
C GLU A 214 12.45 14.27 -4.88
N ALA A 215 11.40 13.45 -4.80
CA ALA A 215 11.09 12.71 -3.58
C ALA A 215 12.18 11.71 -3.22
N MET A 216 12.71 10.98 -4.21
CA MET A 216 13.84 10.07 -4.02
C MET A 216 15.09 10.81 -3.55
N GLN A 217 15.43 11.94 -4.15
CA GLN A 217 16.58 12.76 -3.75
C GLN A 217 16.49 13.17 -2.28
N LYS A 218 15.30 13.63 -1.84
CA LYS A 218 15.08 13.99 -0.42
C LYS A 218 15.25 12.79 0.51
N LEU A 219 14.73 11.63 0.13
CA LEU A 219 14.89 10.41 0.92
C LEU A 219 16.33 9.94 0.95
N GLN A 220 17.07 10.03 -0.17
CA GLN A 220 18.49 9.69 -0.23
C GLN A 220 19.33 10.60 0.67
N GLN A 221 19.07 11.91 0.64
CA GLN A 221 19.73 12.89 1.53
C GLN A 221 19.41 12.63 3.01
N ALA A 222 18.22 12.11 3.31
CA ALA A 222 17.85 11.68 4.66
C ALA A 222 18.44 10.32 5.07
N GLY A 223 19.18 9.63 4.17
CA GLY A 223 19.84 8.36 4.46
C GLY A 223 19.01 7.10 4.20
N TRP A 224 17.84 7.21 3.56
CA TRP A 224 17.05 6.03 3.20
C TRP A 224 17.67 5.24 2.06
N ARG A 225 17.61 3.91 2.16
CA ARG A 225 17.94 3.03 1.03
C ARG A 225 16.83 3.09 -0.01
N LEU A 226 17.22 3.30 -1.28
CA LEU A 226 16.29 3.42 -2.39
C LEU A 226 16.38 2.21 -3.31
N GLY A 227 15.24 1.84 -3.90
CA GLY A 227 15.13 0.86 -4.96
C GLY A 227 14.46 1.46 -6.20
N LEU A 228 14.83 0.96 -7.37
CA LEU A 228 14.17 1.26 -8.63
C LEU A 228 13.42 0.01 -9.12
N ARG A 229 12.17 0.21 -9.50
CA ARG A 229 11.33 -0.81 -10.11
C ARG A 229 10.87 -0.34 -11.49
N PHE A 230 11.31 -1.02 -12.53
CA PHE A 230 10.79 -0.83 -13.88
C PHE A 230 9.66 -1.82 -14.12
N ASP A 231 8.47 -1.47 -13.60
CA ASP A 231 7.32 -2.35 -13.53
C ASP A 231 6.02 -1.54 -13.75
N PRO A 232 5.23 -1.92 -14.77
CA PRO A 232 5.47 -3.00 -15.76
C PRO A 232 6.46 -2.61 -16.87
N LEU A 233 7.06 -3.62 -17.49
CA LEU A 233 7.72 -3.45 -18.78
C LEU A 233 6.65 -3.51 -19.87
N ILE A 234 6.46 -2.39 -20.58
CA ILE A 234 5.46 -2.28 -21.64
C ILE A 234 6.22 -2.18 -22.97
N TYR A 235 5.94 -3.13 -23.87
CA TYR A 235 6.53 -3.15 -25.19
C TYR A 235 6.09 -1.92 -26.00
N GLN A 236 7.04 -1.25 -26.62
CA GLN A 236 6.86 -0.14 -27.54
C GLN A 236 8.03 -0.09 -28.54
N ASP A 237 7.92 0.70 -29.62
CA ASP A 237 8.92 0.73 -30.69
C ASP A 237 10.33 1.13 -30.19
N ASP A 238 10.42 2.00 -29.17
CA ASP A 238 11.68 2.45 -28.54
C ASP A 238 11.98 1.69 -27.24
N TYR A 239 11.61 0.42 -27.14
CA TYR A 239 11.77 -0.40 -25.95
C TYR A 239 13.22 -0.64 -25.52
N ARG A 240 14.20 -0.47 -26.42
CA ARG A 240 15.64 -0.73 -26.20
C ARG A 240 16.38 0.48 -25.65
#